data_de96e8973d47b791966ca49e4a896256
#
_entry.id   de96e8973d47b791966ca49e4a896256
#
_cell.length_a   1.000
_cell.length_b   1.000
_cell.length_c   1.000
_cell.angle_alpha   90.00
_cell.angle_beta   90.00
_cell.angle_gamma   90.00
#
_symmetry.space_group_name_H-M   'P 1'
#
loop_
_entity.id
_entity.type
_entity.pdbx_description
1 polymer ?
#
loop_
_entity_poly.entity_id
_entity_poly.type
_entity_poly.pdbx_seq_one_letter_code
_entity_poly.pdbx_strand_id
1 'polypeptide(L)'
;MVLNPIGGYAGRFFRVDLSEGEVTEEKLDEAMLRKYVGGTGLGAKFLYEEVPPRVGCSDPENRLILASGPFGGTKVAGSGTFSVVTKGCQTNGAVSSQANGFLGAYLKFSGADGLIIQGAAEKLIYL
;
A
#
# COMPACT_ATOMS: atom_id res chain seq x y z
N MET A 1 6.05 -15.45 17.20
CA MET A 1 6.55 -14.32 16.42
C MET A 1 7.35 -14.90 15.26
N VAL A 2 6.80 -14.89 14.04
CA VAL A 2 7.57 -15.33 12.86
C VAL A 2 8.51 -14.18 12.54
N LEU A 3 9.79 -14.37 12.79
CA LEU A 3 10.82 -13.44 12.37
C LEU A 3 10.79 -13.39 10.84
N ASN A 4 10.46 -12.24 10.29
CA ASN A 4 10.55 -12.04 8.85
C ASN A 4 12.03 -12.13 8.45
N PRO A 5 12.45 -13.07 7.59
CA PRO A 5 13.86 -13.29 7.27
C PRO A 5 14.52 -12.11 6.54
N ILE A 6 13.72 -11.17 6.02
CA ILE A 6 14.23 -9.97 5.34
C ILE A 6 14.13 -8.78 6.28
N GLY A 7 15.28 -8.24 6.71
CA GLY A 7 15.35 -7.01 7.49
C GLY A 7 14.71 -5.83 6.75
N GLY A 8 14.10 -4.92 7.51
CA GLY A 8 13.46 -3.72 6.98
C GLY A 8 12.00 -3.88 6.58
N TYR A 9 11.41 -5.07 6.65
CA TYR A 9 10.02 -5.31 6.31
C TYR A 9 9.21 -5.85 7.51
N ALA A 10 7.94 -5.44 7.58
CA ALA A 10 6.94 -6.07 8.44
C ALA A 10 6.40 -7.37 7.81
N GLY A 11 6.49 -7.49 6.49
CA GLY A 11 6.09 -8.66 5.71
C GLY A 11 4.61 -8.77 5.44
N ARG A 12 3.86 -7.68 5.62
CA ARG A 12 2.41 -7.63 5.34
C ARG A 12 1.93 -6.23 5.02
N PHE A 13 0.83 -6.17 4.27
CA PHE A 13 -0.04 -5.01 4.15
C PHE A 13 -1.32 -5.25 4.96
N PHE A 14 -1.97 -4.18 5.40
CA PHE A 14 -3.37 -4.26 5.80
C PHE A 14 -4.25 -3.97 4.59
N ARG A 15 -5.26 -4.81 4.38
CA ARG A 15 -6.29 -4.63 3.37
C ARG A 15 -7.56 -4.16 4.06
N VAL A 16 -8.04 -2.99 3.68
CA VAL A 16 -9.24 -2.37 4.22
C VAL A 16 -10.33 -2.43 3.15
N ASP A 17 -11.39 -3.18 3.40
CA ASP A 17 -12.58 -3.21 2.54
C ASP A 17 -13.64 -2.27 3.11
N LEU A 18 -13.88 -1.17 2.39
CA LEU A 18 -14.83 -0.14 2.82
C LEU A 18 -16.29 -0.58 2.64
N SER A 19 -16.57 -1.50 1.71
CA SER A 19 -17.91 -2.00 1.48
C SER A 19 -18.35 -2.96 2.58
N GLU A 20 -17.44 -3.83 3.02
CA GLU A 20 -17.71 -4.82 4.06
C GLU A 20 -17.38 -4.31 5.47
N GLY A 21 -16.61 -3.24 5.58
CA GLY A 21 -16.14 -2.71 6.86
C GLY A 21 -15.12 -3.60 7.56
N GLU A 22 -14.34 -4.35 6.78
CA GLU A 22 -13.39 -5.33 7.29
C GLU A 22 -11.94 -4.91 7.05
N VAL A 23 -11.06 -5.35 7.95
CA VAL A 23 -9.60 -5.21 7.81
C VAL A 23 -8.97 -6.59 7.88
N THR A 24 -8.22 -6.95 6.85
CA THR A 24 -7.49 -8.23 6.75
C THR A 24 -6.00 -8.00 6.53
N GLU A 25 -5.21 -9.06 6.75
CA GLU A 25 -3.76 -9.03 6.51
C GLU A 25 -3.42 -9.67 5.16
N GLU A 26 -2.70 -8.94 4.33
CA GLU A 26 -2.12 -9.43 3.07
C GLU A 26 -0.64 -9.71 3.29
N LYS A 27 -0.25 -10.98 3.30
CA LYS A 27 1.15 -11.38 3.52
C LYS A 27 2.00 -11.13 2.27
N LEU A 28 3.18 -10.61 2.49
CA LEU A 28 4.19 -10.36 1.46
C LEU A 28 5.27 -11.43 1.55
N ASP A 29 5.45 -12.19 0.50
CA ASP A 29 6.54 -13.16 0.44
C ASP A 29 7.91 -12.52 0.11
N GLU A 30 8.97 -13.24 0.39
CA GLU A 30 10.34 -12.75 0.17
C GLU A 30 10.62 -12.44 -1.30
N ALA A 31 10.15 -13.25 -2.23
CA ALA A 31 10.38 -13.06 -3.65
C ALA A 31 9.72 -11.77 -4.14
N MET A 32 8.50 -11.49 -3.68
CA MET A 32 7.79 -10.24 -3.96
C MET A 32 8.55 -9.03 -3.40
N LEU A 33 8.99 -9.09 -2.14
CA LEU A 33 9.72 -8.01 -1.49
C LEU A 33 11.05 -7.72 -2.19
N ARG A 34 11.79 -8.75 -2.61
CA ARG A 34 13.03 -8.58 -3.37
C ARG A 34 12.81 -8.01 -4.77
N LYS A 35 11.72 -8.40 -5.45
CA LYS A 35 11.43 -7.97 -6.81
C LYS A 35 10.92 -6.54 -6.87
N TYR A 36 10.01 -6.15 -5.98
CA TYR A 36 9.30 -4.86 -6.03
C TYR A 36 9.77 -3.85 -4.99
N VAL A 37 10.56 -4.27 -4.03
CA VAL A 37 11.22 -3.49 -2.97
C VAL A 37 10.23 -2.81 -2.01
N GLY A 38 9.39 -1.90 -2.46
CA GLY A 38 8.48 -1.12 -1.62
C GLY A 38 7.86 0.05 -2.38
N GLY A 39 7.15 0.91 -1.69
CA GLY A 39 6.61 2.15 -2.24
C GLY A 39 5.85 1.91 -3.55
N THR A 40 6.21 2.67 -4.58
CA THR A 40 5.58 2.57 -5.91
C THR A 40 5.69 1.18 -6.52
N GLY A 41 6.79 0.43 -6.28
CA GLY A 41 6.98 -0.90 -6.84
C GLY A 41 5.93 -1.90 -6.35
N LEU A 42 5.73 -2.00 -5.03
CA LEU A 42 4.68 -2.85 -4.45
C LEU A 42 3.28 -2.34 -4.80
N GLY A 43 3.07 -1.02 -4.73
CA GLY A 43 1.78 -0.44 -5.10
C GLY A 43 1.39 -0.71 -6.55
N ALA A 44 2.32 -0.57 -7.48
CA ALA A 44 2.07 -0.84 -8.90
C ALA A 44 1.81 -2.34 -9.17
N LYS A 45 2.50 -3.23 -8.45
CA LYS A 45 2.27 -4.67 -8.53
C LYS A 45 0.83 -5.03 -8.16
N PHE A 46 0.34 -4.57 -7.01
CA PHE A 46 -1.03 -4.82 -6.58
C PHE A 46 -2.05 -4.19 -7.52
N LEU A 47 -1.83 -2.94 -7.95
CA LEU A 47 -2.72 -2.28 -8.89
C LEU A 47 -2.83 -3.04 -10.22
N TYR A 48 -1.70 -3.52 -10.75
CA TYR A 48 -1.65 -4.26 -12.01
C TYR A 48 -2.38 -5.60 -11.94
N GLU A 49 -2.22 -6.32 -10.85
CA GLU A 49 -2.80 -7.65 -10.69
C GLU A 49 -4.29 -7.63 -10.35
N GLU A 50 -4.73 -6.62 -9.59
CA GLU A 50 -6.07 -6.61 -9.00
C GLU A 50 -7.07 -5.69 -9.73
N VAL A 51 -6.59 -4.70 -10.48
CA VAL A 51 -7.49 -3.69 -11.08
C VAL A 51 -7.56 -3.84 -12.59
N PRO A 52 -8.69 -4.34 -13.13
CA PRO A 52 -8.88 -4.47 -14.56
C PRO A 52 -8.73 -3.14 -15.32
N PRO A 53 -8.30 -3.16 -16.60
CA PRO A 53 -8.05 -1.94 -17.38
C PRO A 53 -9.24 -0.98 -17.49
N ARG A 54 -10.48 -1.52 -17.55
CA ARG A 54 -11.72 -0.75 -17.71
C ARG A 54 -12.27 -0.14 -16.42
N VAL A 55 -11.74 -0.49 -15.26
CA VAL A 55 -12.15 0.09 -13.97
C VAL A 55 -11.77 1.55 -13.93
N GLY A 56 -12.70 2.42 -13.60
CA GLY A 56 -12.47 3.87 -13.44
C GLY A 56 -11.84 4.22 -12.10
N CYS A 57 -11.33 5.44 -11.98
CA CYS A 57 -10.64 5.88 -10.75
C CYS A 57 -11.55 5.94 -9.52
N SER A 58 -12.84 6.15 -9.68
CA SER A 58 -13.84 6.23 -8.59
C SER A 58 -14.65 4.95 -8.40
N ASP A 59 -14.36 3.91 -9.18
CA ASP A 59 -15.09 2.65 -9.06
C ASP A 59 -14.64 1.90 -7.78
N PRO A 60 -15.56 1.21 -7.10
CA PRO A 60 -15.22 0.42 -5.89
C PRO A 60 -14.17 -0.68 -6.15
N GLU A 61 -14.04 -1.14 -7.40
CA GLU A 61 -13.04 -2.10 -7.83
C GLU A 61 -11.64 -1.51 -7.98
N ASN A 62 -11.48 -0.19 -7.93
CA ASN A 62 -10.17 0.43 -7.88
C ASN A 62 -9.48 0.16 -6.53
N ARG A 63 -8.19 0.39 -6.48
CA ARG A 63 -7.37 0.28 -5.28
C ARG A 63 -6.68 1.62 -5.01
N LEU A 64 -6.71 2.04 -3.75
CA LEU A 64 -5.84 3.09 -3.24
C LEU A 64 -4.80 2.42 -2.34
N ILE A 65 -3.54 2.47 -2.75
CA ILE A 65 -2.47 1.73 -2.11
C ILE A 65 -1.47 2.72 -1.52
N LEU A 66 -1.24 2.64 -0.22
CA LEU A 66 -0.20 3.39 0.47
C LEU A 66 0.91 2.41 0.81
N ALA A 67 2.13 2.68 0.39
CA ALA A 67 3.25 1.77 0.61
C ALA A 67 4.50 2.51 1.09
N SER A 68 5.11 1.98 2.15
CA SER A 68 6.43 2.37 2.65
C SER A 68 7.51 1.52 1.98
N GLY A 69 8.76 1.84 2.25
CA GLY A 69 9.91 1.05 1.81
C GLY A 69 10.65 0.39 2.97
N PRO A 70 11.70 -0.39 2.68
CA PRO A 70 12.45 -1.12 3.71
C PRO A 70 13.15 -0.21 4.74
N PHE A 71 13.43 1.04 4.39
CA PHE A 71 14.03 2.01 5.32
C PHE A 71 12.99 2.82 6.10
N GLY A 72 11.69 2.63 5.83
CA GLY A 72 10.63 3.34 6.54
C GLY A 72 10.75 3.18 8.06
N GLY A 73 10.73 4.30 8.81
CA GLY A 73 10.86 4.29 10.27
C GLY A 73 12.27 4.05 10.81
N THR A 74 13.29 3.99 9.97
CA THR A 74 14.70 3.86 10.40
C THR A 74 15.37 5.24 10.57
N LYS A 75 16.63 5.24 10.99
CA LYS A 75 17.45 6.47 11.11
C LYS A 75 18.10 6.89 9.77
N VAL A 76 17.83 6.19 8.69
CA VAL A 76 18.36 6.53 7.36
C VAL A 76 17.70 7.83 6.87
N ALA A 77 18.49 8.73 6.33
CA ALA A 77 17.98 9.98 5.77
C ALA A 77 16.97 9.69 4.63
N GLY A 78 15.83 10.39 4.64
CA GLY A 78 14.75 10.17 3.67
C GLY A 78 13.82 9.00 3.98
N SER A 79 13.96 8.36 5.12
CA SER A 79 13.18 7.17 5.52
C SER A 79 11.70 7.45 5.82
N GLY A 80 11.26 8.71 5.79
CA GLY A 80 9.84 9.09 5.96
C GLY A 80 9.01 9.06 4.68
N THR A 81 9.62 8.75 3.53
CA THR A 81 8.91 8.73 2.24
C THR A 81 7.98 7.52 2.16
N PHE A 82 6.77 7.75 1.69
CA PHE A 82 5.81 6.73 1.30
C PHE A 82 5.21 7.08 -0.06
N SER A 83 4.69 6.08 -0.75
CA SER A 83 4.03 6.24 -2.05
C SER A 83 2.54 5.96 -1.92
N VAL A 84 1.76 6.70 -2.70
CA VAL A 84 0.33 6.47 -2.92
C VAL A 84 0.15 6.06 -4.37
N VAL A 85 -0.41 4.89 -4.61
CA VAL A 85 -0.58 4.32 -5.96
C VAL A 85 -2.04 3.98 -6.19
N THR A 86 -2.58 4.39 -7.34
CA THR A 86 -3.97 4.15 -7.73
C THR A 86 -4.14 4.30 -9.24
N LYS A 87 -5.35 4.12 -9.76
CA LYS A 87 -5.70 4.58 -11.12
C LYS A 87 -6.03 6.06 -11.12
N GLY A 88 -5.40 6.80 -12.02
CA GLY A 88 -5.61 8.23 -12.19
C GLY A 88 -6.88 8.55 -12.97
N CYS A 89 -7.60 9.59 -12.55
CA CYS A 89 -8.88 9.98 -13.16
C CYS A 89 -8.72 10.61 -14.56
N GLN A 90 -7.57 11.18 -14.89
CA GLN A 90 -7.36 11.81 -16.20
C GLN A 90 -7.04 10.81 -17.31
N THR A 91 -6.20 9.83 -17.03
CA THR A 91 -5.66 8.94 -18.06
C THR A 91 -6.18 7.52 -17.95
N ASN A 92 -6.87 7.20 -16.86
CA ASN A 92 -7.25 5.84 -16.46
C ASN A 92 -6.06 4.87 -16.40
N GLY A 93 -4.84 5.41 -16.29
CA GLY A 93 -3.60 4.67 -16.11
C GLY A 93 -3.18 4.62 -14.65
N ALA A 94 -2.14 3.84 -14.36
CA ALA A 94 -1.52 3.82 -13.04
C ALA A 94 -0.83 5.16 -12.75
N VAL A 95 -1.09 5.72 -11.58
CA VAL A 95 -0.43 6.94 -11.09
C VAL A 95 0.21 6.67 -9.74
N SER A 96 1.33 7.33 -9.49
CA SER A 96 2.01 7.29 -8.22
C SER A 96 2.33 8.72 -7.76
N SER A 97 2.04 9.00 -6.50
CA SER A 97 2.46 10.20 -5.80
C SER A 97 3.30 9.82 -4.59
N GLN A 98 4.19 10.70 -4.19
CA GLN A 98 5.05 10.48 -3.03
C GLN A 98 4.94 11.64 -2.06
N ALA A 99 4.99 11.32 -0.78
CA ALA A 99 5.07 12.31 0.28
C ALA A 99 6.08 11.88 1.34
N ASN A 100 6.64 12.87 2.00
CA ASN A 100 7.51 12.67 3.15
C ASN A 100 6.74 12.96 4.44
N GLY A 101 7.24 12.45 5.56
CA GLY A 101 6.69 12.70 6.86
C GLY A 101 6.69 11.44 7.72
N PHE A 102 5.81 11.41 8.71
CA PHE A 102 5.80 10.32 9.69
C PHE A 102 4.89 9.16 9.31
N LEU A 103 3.97 9.32 8.33
CA LEU A 103 3.01 8.28 7.98
C LEU A 103 3.68 6.95 7.60
N GLY A 104 4.69 6.99 6.72
CA GLY A 104 5.43 5.77 6.32
C GLY A 104 6.13 5.09 7.50
N ALA A 105 6.68 5.88 8.44
CA ALA A 105 7.28 5.37 9.66
C ALA A 105 6.25 4.74 10.59
N TYR A 106 5.12 5.41 10.82
CA TYR A 106 4.07 4.88 11.70
C TYR A 106 3.40 3.64 11.15
N LEU A 107 3.24 3.50 9.83
CA LEU A 107 2.82 2.24 9.20
C LEU A 107 3.76 1.10 9.58
N LYS A 108 5.07 1.32 9.50
CA LYS A 108 6.06 0.31 9.90
C LYS A 108 5.97 0.00 11.39
N PHE A 109 5.80 0.99 12.25
CA PHE A 109 5.68 0.80 13.70
C PHE A 109 4.38 0.08 14.08
N SER A 110 3.31 0.25 13.29
CA SER A 110 2.08 -0.54 13.46
C SER A 110 2.18 -1.98 12.96
N GLY A 111 3.33 -2.34 12.40
CA GLY A 111 3.61 -3.71 11.94
C GLY A 111 3.15 -4.00 10.51
N ALA A 112 3.02 -2.99 9.65
CA ALA A 112 2.69 -3.16 8.24
C ALA A 112 3.65 -2.39 7.33
N ASP A 113 3.84 -2.87 6.10
CA ASP A 113 4.61 -2.19 5.08
C ASP A 113 3.74 -1.23 4.26
N GLY A 114 2.42 -1.34 4.37
CA GLY A 114 1.47 -0.50 3.65
C GLY A 114 0.01 -0.86 3.92
N LEU A 115 -0.86 -0.16 3.19
CA LEU A 115 -2.31 -0.33 3.19
C LEU A 115 -2.81 -0.52 1.76
N ILE A 116 -3.80 -1.40 1.58
CA ILE A 116 -4.60 -1.51 0.36
C ILE A 116 -6.04 -1.16 0.75
N ILE A 117 -6.58 -0.10 0.18
CA ILE A 117 -7.95 0.34 0.44
C ILE A 117 -8.78 0.06 -0.80
N GLN A 118 -9.92 -0.61 -0.62
CA GLN A 118 -10.84 -1.01 -1.67
C GLN A 118 -12.30 -0.82 -1.25
N GLY A 119 -13.21 -0.92 -2.22
CA GLY A 119 -14.64 -0.79 -1.96
C GLY A 119 -15.10 0.66 -1.78
N ALA A 120 -16.35 0.83 -1.37
CA ALA A 120 -16.97 2.11 -1.09
C ALA A 120 -17.85 2.01 0.16
N ALA A 121 -17.64 2.90 1.11
CA ALA A 121 -18.47 3.00 2.30
C ALA A 121 -19.79 3.77 2.00
N GLU A 122 -20.89 3.38 2.63
CA GLU A 122 -22.18 4.10 2.52
C GLU A 122 -22.15 5.49 3.16
N LYS A 123 -21.28 5.70 4.14
CA LYS A 123 -21.11 6.95 4.89
C LYS A 123 -19.66 7.34 4.94
N LEU A 124 -19.37 8.62 5.19
CA LEU A 124 -18.01 9.09 5.45
C LEU A 124 -17.44 8.36 6.67
N ILE A 125 -16.28 7.78 6.49
CA ILE A 125 -15.51 7.10 7.53
C ILE A 125 -14.10 7.68 7.57
N TYR A 126 -13.41 7.42 8.68
CA TYR A 126 -11.96 7.65 8.81
C TYR A 126 -11.26 6.32 9.15
N LEU A 127 -10.02 6.19 8.76
CA LEU A 127 -9.17 5.02 8.99
C LEU A 127 -8.08 5.32 10.02
#